data_0230f9918dc013cc8b91ca9d4e588cbe
#
_entry.id   0230f9918dc013cc8b91ca9d4e588cbe
#
_cell.length_a   1.000
_cell.length_b   1.000
_cell.length_c   1.000
_cell.angle_alpha   90.00
_cell.angle_beta   90.00
_cell.angle_gamma   90.00
#
_symmetry.space_group_name_H-M   'P 1'
#
loop_
_entity.id
_entity.type
_entity.pdbx_description
1 polymer ?
#
loop_
_entity_poly.entity_id
_entity_poly.type
_entity_poly.pdbx_seq_one_letter_code
_entity_poly.pdbx_strand_id
1 'polypeptide(L)'
;MRADRLLRDGRLPDGRRVDVEIIDGLISAVRDSSTPFGDGTPVDELKGWLILPALAEPHAHLDKALTAEMVPNLDGDLDGGYEAWTTAVRAGKFTHEGMVARAIQAIDLLLVHGVTAVRSHVNVGGDSGAKNVLAMQEAKSHFTGLVDIQLVALTITPLAGPEGADNRAALADAIEAGVDLVGGAPNFDTDPAGFIKTALDAATDAGLGIDLHVDETLDPSSLDVRELARQVQDRGFEHQVAASHCVSLGMQTPEVQAEVAREIAEASIAVFPLPQTNLFLQGRELSSALPRGLTAIRALQDAGVLVAAGADNVQDIYNQVGRSDPLETAALLVMAGHQLADDAYGMVSNDARDGLGLGRVELIPGAPADLLVINAVSPREAIADAPMSRRVYHRGELVASADQWTQIHRAV
;
A
#
# COMPACT_ATOMS: atom_id res chain seq x y z
N MET A 1 -27.43 -20.47 14.20
CA MET A 1 -26.85 -20.69 12.87
C MET A 1 -25.60 -21.53 13.07
N ARG A 2 -25.27 -22.39 12.14
CA ARG A 2 -24.02 -23.16 12.16
C ARG A 2 -22.91 -22.26 11.64
N ALA A 3 -21.72 -22.28 12.27
CA ALA A 3 -20.57 -21.55 11.75
C ALA A 3 -20.10 -22.15 10.41
N ASP A 4 -19.68 -21.29 9.48
CA ASP A 4 -19.13 -21.72 8.20
C ASP A 4 -17.70 -22.23 8.38
N ARG A 5 -16.97 -21.65 9.35
CA ARG A 5 -15.58 -22.01 9.70
C ARG A 5 -15.28 -21.74 11.16
N LEU A 6 -14.42 -22.57 11.74
CA LEU A 6 -13.86 -22.40 13.08
C LEU A 6 -12.33 -22.33 12.99
N LEU A 7 -11.75 -21.22 13.41
CA LEU A 7 -10.32 -21.09 13.63
C LEU A 7 -10.04 -21.48 15.08
N ARG A 8 -9.41 -22.64 15.30
CA ARG A 8 -9.27 -23.22 16.63
C ARG A 8 -7.86 -23.05 17.18
N ASP A 9 -7.79 -22.75 18.49
CA ASP A 9 -6.55 -22.65 19.24
C ASP A 9 -5.58 -21.61 18.69
N GLY A 10 -6.11 -20.41 18.34
CA GLY A 10 -5.32 -19.24 17.97
C GLY A 10 -4.85 -18.46 19.19
N ARG A 11 -3.87 -17.59 19.02
CA ARG A 11 -3.35 -16.68 20.05
C ARG A 11 -3.70 -15.24 19.67
N LEU A 12 -4.15 -14.45 20.63
CA LEU A 12 -4.29 -13.00 20.51
C LEU A 12 -2.99 -12.27 20.92
N PRO A 13 -2.80 -10.99 20.52
CA PRO A 13 -1.62 -10.19 20.93
C PRO A 13 -1.45 -10.09 22.45
N ASP A 14 -2.55 -10.12 23.22
CA ASP A 14 -2.52 -10.12 24.68
C ASP A 14 -2.15 -11.47 25.32
N GLY A 15 -1.90 -12.50 24.49
CA GLY A 15 -1.47 -13.84 24.89
C GLY A 15 -2.60 -14.84 25.13
N ARG A 16 -3.87 -14.42 25.15
CA ARG A 16 -5.01 -15.31 25.31
C ARG A 16 -5.11 -16.31 24.14
N ARG A 17 -5.53 -17.54 24.48
CA ARG A 17 -5.83 -18.60 23.49
C ARG A 17 -7.33 -18.60 23.23
N VAL A 18 -7.69 -18.47 21.95
CA VAL A 18 -9.08 -18.32 21.54
C VAL A 18 -9.42 -19.20 20.35
N ASP A 19 -10.72 -19.49 20.25
CA ASP A 19 -11.35 -20.00 19.04
C ASP A 19 -12.17 -18.86 18.40
N VAL A 20 -12.07 -18.70 17.07
CA VAL A 20 -12.81 -17.68 16.31
C VAL A 20 -13.81 -18.38 15.41
N GLU A 21 -15.09 -18.10 15.61
CA GLU A 21 -16.19 -18.57 14.75
C GLU A 21 -16.48 -17.56 13.65
N ILE A 22 -16.66 -18.05 12.44
CA ILE A 22 -16.95 -17.23 11.26
C ILE A 22 -18.27 -17.69 10.65
N ILE A 23 -19.15 -16.73 10.32
CA ILE A 23 -20.43 -16.94 9.63
C ILE A 23 -20.58 -15.80 8.61
N ASP A 24 -20.89 -16.14 7.35
CA ASP A 24 -21.14 -15.19 6.27
C ASP A 24 -19.99 -14.15 6.12
N GLY A 25 -18.74 -14.61 6.28
CA GLY A 25 -17.54 -13.75 6.16
C GLY A 25 -17.27 -12.83 7.34
N LEU A 26 -18.08 -12.89 8.39
CA LEU A 26 -17.93 -12.08 9.60
C LEU A 26 -17.53 -12.94 10.80
N ILE A 27 -16.80 -12.37 11.74
CA ILE A 27 -16.55 -12.96 13.03
C ILE A 27 -17.87 -13.02 13.80
N SER A 28 -18.36 -14.22 14.10
CA SER A 28 -19.60 -14.40 14.86
C SER A 28 -19.35 -14.51 16.35
N ALA A 29 -18.20 -15.08 16.75
CA ALA A 29 -17.79 -15.19 18.15
C ALA A 29 -16.27 -15.33 18.28
N VAL A 30 -15.73 -14.83 19.40
CA VAL A 30 -14.37 -15.10 19.88
C VAL A 30 -14.50 -15.68 21.28
N ARG A 31 -14.06 -16.92 21.49
CA ARG A 31 -14.25 -17.67 22.74
C ARG A 31 -12.92 -18.23 23.23
N ASP A 32 -12.85 -18.53 24.53
CA ASP A 32 -11.70 -19.26 25.07
C ASP A 32 -11.58 -20.65 24.42
N SER A 33 -10.37 -21.07 24.04
CA SER A 33 -10.09 -22.29 23.29
C SER A 33 -10.43 -23.61 24.04
N SER A 34 -10.82 -23.55 25.30
CA SER A 34 -11.28 -24.69 26.08
C SER A 34 -12.76 -25.01 25.91
N THR A 35 -13.52 -24.22 25.17
CA THR A 35 -14.96 -24.36 25.02
C THR A 35 -15.29 -25.49 24.03
N PRO A 36 -16.11 -26.51 24.40
CA PRO A 36 -16.54 -27.55 23.45
C PRO A 36 -17.33 -26.92 22.27
N PHE A 37 -17.06 -27.38 21.07
CA PHE A 37 -17.72 -26.91 19.84
C PHE A 37 -18.63 -28.00 19.26
N GLY A 38 -19.70 -27.59 18.54
CA GLY A 38 -20.66 -28.51 17.92
C GLY A 38 -20.09 -29.25 16.70
N ASP A 39 -20.65 -30.47 16.43
CA ASP A 39 -20.19 -31.31 15.33
C ASP A 39 -20.44 -30.73 13.93
N GLY A 40 -19.44 -30.89 13.06
CA GLY A 40 -19.58 -30.78 11.60
C GLY A 40 -19.27 -29.44 10.97
N THR A 41 -18.74 -28.43 11.69
CA THR A 41 -18.16 -27.20 11.13
C THR A 41 -16.73 -27.48 10.62
N PRO A 42 -16.30 -26.96 9.46
CA PRO A 42 -14.90 -26.99 9.05
C PRO A 42 -14.02 -26.32 10.11
N VAL A 43 -12.93 -27.00 10.51
CA VAL A 43 -12.04 -26.54 11.57
C VAL A 43 -10.62 -26.37 11.03
N ASP A 44 -10.04 -25.18 11.20
CA ASP A 44 -8.64 -24.92 10.96
C ASP A 44 -7.89 -24.86 12.30
N GLU A 45 -7.01 -25.84 12.52
CA GLU A 45 -6.19 -25.95 13.74
C GLU A 45 -5.00 -24.98 13.65
N LEU A 46 -5.00 -23.93 14.46
CA LEU A 46 -3.98 -22.87 14.41
C LEU A 46 -2.76 -23.16 15.29
N LYS A 47 -2.86 -24.12 16.20
CA LYS A 47 -1.72 -24.60 17.04
C LYS A 47 -1.04 -23.48 17.83
N GLY A 48 -1.77 -22.46 18.23
CA GLY A 48 -1.26 -21.31 18.97
C GLY A 48 -0.60 -20.22 18.16
N TRP A 49 -0.75 -20.26 16.85
CA TRP A 49 -0.29 -19.16 16.00
C TRP A 49 -1.06 -17.88 16.29
N LEU A 50 -0.39 -16.75 16.07
CA LEU A 50 -0.94 -15.42 16.32
C LEU A 50 -2.01 -15.07 15.29
N ILE A 51 -3.16 -14.58 15.75
CA ILE A 51 -4.23 -14.04 14.91
C ILE A 51 -4.12 -12.52 14.94
N LEU A 52 -4.03 -11.91 13.77
CA LEU A 52 -3.93 -10.46 13.55
C LEU A 52 -4.92 -10.02 12.47
N PRO A 53 -5.28 -8.73 12.40
CA PRO A 53 -5.87 -8.16 11.19
C PRO A 53 -4.99 -8.47 9.98
N ALA A 54 -5.60 -8.81 8.84
CA ALA A 54 -4.86 -9.00 7.60
C ALA A 54 -4.09 -7.73 7.21
N LEU A 55 -2.98 -7.91 6.52
CA LEU A 55 -2.17 -6.82 6.00
C LEU A 55 -2.85 -6.16 4.80
N ALA A 56 -2.50 -4.91 4.54
CA ALA A 56 -2.92 -4.18 3.36
C ALA A 56 -1.74 -3.42 2.76
N GLU A 57 -1.75 -3.28 1.43
CA GLU A 57 -0.76 -2.52 0.69
C GLU A 57 -1.41 -1.26 0.10
N PRO A 58 -1.26 -0.10 0.76
CA PRO A 58 -1.97 1.11 0.34
C PRO A 58 -1.35 1.78 -0.89
N HIS A 59 -0.15 1.36 -1.31
CA HIS A 59 0.54 1.98 -2.43
C HIS A 59 1.49 0.99 -3.11
N ALA A 60 1.12 0.53 -4.29
CA ALA A 60 1.92 -0.37 -5.14
C ALA A 60 1.92 0.08 -6.60
N HIS A 61 2.83 -0.50 -7.41
CA HIS A 61 2.93 -0.30 -8.86
C HIS A 61 2.92 -1.65 -9.59
N LEU A 62 1.76 -2.30 -9.67
CA LEU A 62 1.64 -3.63 -10.26
C LEU A 62 1.90 -3.66 -11.76
N ASP A 63 1.70 -2.54 -12.47
CA ASP A 63 1.95 -2.41 -13.91
C ASP A 63 3.44 -2.55 -14.28
N LYS A 64 4.34 -2.21 -13.36
CA LYS A 64 5.79 -2.31 -13.55
C LYS A 64 6.49 -3.34 -12.65
N ALA A 65 5.75 -4.03 -11.77
CA ALA A 65 6.30 -5.02 -10.86
C ALA A 65 7.08 -6.12 -11.60
N LEU A 66 8.14 -6.63 -10.95
CA LEU A 66 8.98 -7.74 -11.42
C LEU A 66 9.67 -7.45 -12.77
N THR A 67 10.10 -6.22 -13.00
CA THR A 67 10.78 -5.80 -14.24
C THR A 67 12.27 -5.48 -14.05
N ALA A 68 12.83 -5.62 -12.85
CA ALA A 68 14.22 -5.26 -12.56
C ALA A 68 15.24 -5.92 -13.51
N GLU A 69 15.03 -7.19 -13.87
CA GLU A 69 15.90 -7.92 -14.81
C GLU A 69 15.69 -7.48 -16.27
N MET A 70 14.54 -6.88 -16.59
CA MET A 70 14.19 -6.42 -17.94
C MET A 70 14.68 -5.00 -18.20
N VAL A 71 14.65 -4.16 -17.18
CA VAL A 71 14.92 -2.72 -17.25
C VAL A 71 15.78 -2.32 -16.04
N PRO A 72 17.10 -2.40 -16.14
CA PRO A 72 17.98 -2.00 -15.03
C PRO A 72 18.01 -0.48 -14.89
N ASN A 73 17.90 0.02 -13.67
CA ASN A 73 18.25 1.38 -13.29
C ASN A 73 19.71 1.38 -12.81
N LEU A 74 20.62 1.85 -13.64
CA LEU A 74 22.07 1.79 -13.36
C LEU A 74 22.52 2.91 -12.40
N ASP A 75 21.84 4.03 -12.40
CA ASP A 75 22.14 5.18 -11.53
C ASP A 75 21.52 4.96 -10.14
N GLY A 76 20.40 4.21 -10.08
CA GLY A 76 19.70 3.83 -8.88
C GLY A 76 18.91 4.98 -8.24
N ASP A 77 18.79 6.10 -8.90
CA ASP A 77 17.98 7.25 -8.49
C ASP A 77 16.66 7.34 -9.25
N LEU A 78 15.84 8.33 -8.90
CA LEU A 78 14.50 8.50 -9.47
C LEU A 78 14.56 8.90 -10.96
N ASP A 79 15.48 9.80 -11.33
CA ASP A 79 15.64 10.28 -12.71
C ASP A 79 16.11 9.17 -13.64
N GLY A 80 17.11 8.40 -13.23
CA GLY A 80 17.59 7.22 -13.97
C GLY A 80 16.51 6.14 -14.11
N GLY A 81 15.68 5.94 -13.09
CA GLY A 81 14.51 5.07 -13.16
C GLY A 81 13.49 5.54 -14.19
N TYR A 82 13.16 6.83 -14.19
CA TYR A 82 12.22 7.42 -15.13
C TYR A 82 12.71 7.32 -16.58
N GLU A 83 14.00 7.61 -16.84
CA GLU A 83 14.61 7.51 -18.17
C GLU A 83 14.62 6.06 -18.67
N ALA A 84 15.03 5.12 -17.80
CA ALA A 84 15.05 3.68 -18.12
C ALA A 84 13.65 3.17 -18.46
N TRP A 85 12.63 3.54 -17.66
CA TRP A 85 11.24 3.17 -17.91
C TRP A 85 10.74 3.72 -19.22
N THR A 86 10.88 5.02 -19.46
CA THR A 86 10.41 5.72 -20.67
C THR A 86 11.06 5.10 -21.92
N THR A 87 12.35 4.81 -21.87
CA THR A 87 13.08 4.16 -22.96
C THR A 87 12.54 2.76 -23.23
N ALA A 88 12.26 1.98 -22.20
CA ALA A 88 11.72 0.63 -22.31
C ALA A 88 10.28 0.62 -22.88
N VAL A 89 9.43 1.56 -22.46
CA VAL A 89 8.08 1.76 -23.03
C VAL A 89 8.15 2.05 -24.53
N ARG A 90 8.97 3.04 -24.93
CA ARG A 90 9.18 3.40 -26.36
C ARG A 90 9.74 2.24 -27.17
N ALA A 91 10.56 1.38 -26.57
CA ALA A 91 11.08 0.19 -27.22
C ALA A 91 10.07 -0.97 -27.28
N GLY A 92 8.85 -0.79 -26.77
CA GLY A 92 7.80 -1.83 -26.78
C GLY A 92 8.10 -3.04 -25.90
N LYS A 93 8.91 -2.87 -24.83
CA LYS A 93 9.27 -4.00 -23.95
C LYS A 93 8.11 -4.52 -23.11
N PHE A 94 7.07 -3.73 -22.92
CA PHE A 94 5.92 -4.07 -22.08
C PHE A 94 4.72 -4.42 -22.95
N THR A 95 4.48 -5.72 -23.13
CA THR A 95 3.26 -6.20 -23.79
C THR A 95 2.12 -6.30 -22.79
N HIS A 96 0.89 -6.26 -23.26
CA HIS A 96 -0.31 -6.44 -22.43
C HIS A 96 -0.25 -7.75 -21.63
N GLU A 97 -0.04 -8.88 -22.32
CA GLU A 97 0.01 -10.22 -21.71
C GLU A 97 1.17 -10.33 -20.69
N GLY A 98 2.32 -9.75 -21.01
CA GLY A 98 3.48 -9.75 -20.10
C GLY A 98 3.21 -8.91 -18.83
N MET A 99 2.48 -7.81 -18.95
CA MET A 99 2.07 -6.97 -17.83
C MET A 99 1.05 -7.70 -16.94
N VAL A 100 0.01 -8.29 -17.54
CA VAL A 100 -1.00 -9.12 -16.83
C VAL A 100 -0.31 -10.24 -16.05
N ALA A 101 0.59 -11.00 -16.70
CA ALA A 101 1.26 -12.12 -16.06
C ALA A 101 2.12 -11.70 -14.85
N ARG A 102 2.88 -10.59 -14.95
CA ARG A 102 3.68 -10.08 -13.84
C ARG A 102 2.81 -9.49 -12.71
N ALA A 103 1.74 -8.78 -13.05
CA ALA A 103 0.79 -8.27 -12.07
C ALA A 103 0.15 -9.42 -11.27
N ILE A 104 -0.29 -10.49 -11.93
CA ILE A 104 -0.81 -11.68 -11.25
C ILE A 104 0.25 -12.26 -10.31
N GLN A 105 1.50 -12.43 -10.76
CA GLN A 105 2.58 -12.94 -9.92
C GLN A 105 2.87 -12.02 -8.71
N ALA A 106 2.82 -10.71 -8.89
CA ALA A 106 3.03 -9.74 -7.80
C ALA A 106 1.88 -9.76 -6.79
N ILE A 107 0.63 -9.92 -7.25
CA ILE A 107 -0.54 -10.06 -6.36
C ILE A 107 -0.48 -11.40 -5.60
N ASP A 108 -0.06 -12.49 -6.25
CA ASP A 108 0.17 -13.78 -5.56
C ASP A 108 1.19 -13.65 -4.43
N LEU A 109 2.30 -12.90 -4.66
CA LEU A 109 3.29 -12.60 -3.61
C LEU A 109 2.68 -11.81 -2.45
N LEU A 110 1.90 -10.76 -2.73
CA LEU A 110 1.19 -10.00 -1.70
C LEU A 110 0.24 -10.91 -0.89
N LEU A 111 -0.54 -11.72 -1.59
CA LEU A 111 -1.55 -12.59 -0.97
C LEU A 111 -0.91 -13.63 -0.04
N VAL A 112 0.16 -14.32 -0.47
CA VAL A 112 0.86 -15.30 0.40
C VAL A 112 1.56 -14.63 1.57
N HIS A 113 1.88 -13.35 1.49
CA HIS A 113 2.43 -12.55 2.57
C HIS A 113 1.37 -11.95 3.51
N GLY A 114 0.07 -12.20 3.28
CA GLY A 114 -0.98 -11.82 4.22
C GLY A 114 -1.79 -10.60 3.82
N VAL A 115 -1.60 -10.10 2.60
CA VAL A 115 -2.32 -8.92 2.08
C VAL A 115 -3.68 -9.34 1.54
N THR A 116 -4.75 -8.69 2.02
CA THR A 116 -6.13 -8.89 1.54
C THR A 116 -6.71 -7.66 0.85
N ALA A 117 -5.94 -6.57 0.81
CA ALA A 117 -6.33 -5.34 0.10
C ALA A 117 -5.09 -4.63 -0.45
N VAL A 118 -5.16 -4.17 -1.69
CA VAL A 118 -4.05 -3.46 -2.36
C VAL A 118 -4.58 -2.30 -3.21
N ARG A 119 -3.87 -1.17 -3.18
CA ARG A 119 -4.05 -0.05 -4.11
C ARG A 119 -2.85 0.01 -5.03
N SER A 120 -3.08 -0.02 -6.34
CA SER A 120 -2.02 0.05 -7.35
C SER A 120 -2.14 1.31 -8.19
N HIS A 121 -1.05 2.07 -8.23
CA HIS A 121 -0.87 3.19 -9.14
C HIS A 121 -0.46 2.66 -10.53
N VAL A 122 -1.20 3.03 -11.55
CA VAL A 122 -1.04 2.53 -12.94
C VAL A 122 -0.72 3.70 -13.84
N ASN A 123 0.41 3.67 -14.53
CA ASN A 123 0.84 4.75 -15.42
C ASN A 123 -0.18 5.00 -16.53
N VAL A 124 -0.59 6.27 -16.68
CA VAL A 124 -1.57 6.76 -17.66
C VAL A 124 -0.99 7.96 -18.41
N GLY A 125 -1.13 7.97 -19.72
CA GLY A 125 -0.65 9.05 -20.59
C GLY A 125 0.58 8.68 -21.42
N GLY A 126 1.12 9.65 -22.17
CA GLY A 126 2.23 9.46 -23.09
C GLY A 126 2.00 8.34 -24.10
N ASP A 127 3.04 7.55 -24.37
CA ASP A 127 3.00 6.45 -25.35
C ASP A 127 2.09 5.27 -24.90
N SER A 128 1.78 5.18 -23.61
CA SER A 128 0.93 4.14 -23.05
C SER A 128 -0.57 4.48 -23.14
N GLY A 129 -0.95 5.76 -23.08
CA GLY A 129 -2.35 6.14 -22.95
C GLY A 129 -2.99 5.50 -21.72
N ALA A 130 -4.14 4.84 -21.89
CA ALA A 130 -4.83 4.07 -20.84
C ALA A 130 -4.61 2.54 -20.93
N LYS A 131 -3.70 2.05 -21.78
CA LYS A 131 -3.52 0.62 -22.04
C LYS A 131 -3.11 -0.17 -20.80
N ASN A 132 -2.30 0.42 -19.92
CA ASN A 132 -1.87 -0.24 -18.69
C ASN A 132 -3.05 -0.50 -17.76
N VAL A 133 -4.05 0.39 -17.73
CA VAL A 133 -5.28 0.21 -16.94
C VAL A 133 -6.03 -1.04 -17.39
N LEU A 134 -6.15 -1.26 -18.70
CA LEU A 134 -6.82 -2.45 -19.23
C LEU A 134 -6.12 -3.75 -18.80
N ALA A 135 -4.77 -3.76 -18.82
CA ALA A 135 -4.01 -4.91 -18.35
C ALA A 135 -4.19 -5.14 -16.83
N MET A 136 -4.25 -4.06 -16.03
CA MET A 136 -4.48 -4.16 -14.59
C MET A 136 -5.92 -4.59 -14.27
N GLN A 137 -6.91 -4.16 -15.03
CA GLN A 137 -8.30 -4.65 -14.89
C GLN A 137 -8.40 -6.15 -15.19
N GLU A 138 -7.71 -6.63 -16.23
CA GLU A 138 -7.63 -8.05 -16.51
C GLU A 138 -6.98 -8.82 -15.35
N ALA A 139 -5.81 -8.38 -14.86
CA ALA A 139 -5.16 -8.99 -13.71
C ALA A 139 -6.07 -8.98 -12.46
N LYS A 140 -6.71 -7.84 -12.15
CA LYS A 140 -7.67 -7.67 -11.03
C LYS A 140 -8.80 -8.71 -11.11
N SER A 141 -9.30 -9.03 -12.30
CA SER A 141 -10.40 -9.98 -12.49
C SER A 141 -10.07 -11.39 -12.01
N HIS A 142 -8.79 -11.81 -12.06
CA HIS A 142 -8.32 -13.12 -11.58
C HIS A 142 -8.40 -13.28 -10.07
N PHE A 143 -8.48 -12.18 -9.31
CA PHE A 143 -8.47 -12.17 -7.85
C PHE A 143 -9.82 -11.83 -7.23
N THR A 144 -10.89 -11.87 -8.00
CA THR A 144 -12.25 -11.61 -7.50
C THR A 144 -12.58 -12.53 -6.32
N GLY A 145 -12.86 -11.95 -5.15
CA GLY A 145 -13.16 -12.67 -3.92
C GLY A 145 -11.91 -13.17 -3.15
N LEU A 146 -10.69 -12.95 -3.66
CA LEU A 146 -9.43 -13.34 -3.00
C LEU A 146 -8.75 -12.15 -2.35
N VAL A 147 -8.79 -10.98 -2.98
CA VAL A 147 -8.18 -9.74 -2.50
C VAL A 147 -8.93 -8.54 -3.08
N ASP A 148 -9.10 -7.48 -2.28
CA ASP A 148 -9.68 -6.22 -2.74
C ASP A 148 -8.58 -5.41 -3.45
N ILE A 149 -8.81 -5.02 -4.72
CA ILE A 149 -7.85 -4.28 -5.53
C ILE A 149 -8.44 -2.95 -5.97
N GLN A 150 -7.76 -1.85 -5.67
CA GLN A 150 -8.06 -0.50 -6.16
C GLN A 150 -6.99 -0.08 -7.18
N LEU A 151 -7.41 0.57 -8.26
CA LEU A 151 -6.53 1.11 -9.31
C LEU A 151 -6.58 2.64 -9.30
N VAL A 152 -5.41 3.27 -9.27
CA VAL A 152 -5.23 4.73 -9.36
C VAL A 152 -4.66 5.06 -10.73
N ALA A 153 -5.27 5.99 -11.45
CA ALA A 153 -4.71 6.51 -12.70
C ALA A 153 -3.51 7.43 -12.39
N LEU A 154 -2.30 6.87 -12.33
CA LEU A 154 -1.06 7.65 -12.18
C LEU A 154 -0.78 8.42 -13.46
N THR A 155 -1.36 9.62 -13.57
CA THR A 155 -1.25 10.44 -14.78
C THR A 155 0.12 11.11 -14.87
N ILE A 156 0.78 10.94 -16.01
CA ILE A 156 2.08 11.57 -16.26
C ILE A 156 1.96 13.06 -16.55
N THR A 157 3.06 13.78 -16.40
CA THR A 157 3.19 15.22 -16.69
C THR A 157 3.54 15.49 -18.16
N PRO A 158 3.16 16.66 -18.71
CA PRO A 158 2.33 17.68 -18.08
C PRO A 158 0.85 17.29 -18.04
N LEU A 159 0.14 17.69 -16.97
CA LEU A 159 -1.31 17.58 -16.90
C LEU A 159 -1.97 18.96 -16.98
N ALA A 160 -1.31 19.98 -16.42
CA ALA A 160 -1.74 21.35 -16.47
C ALA A 160 -1.56 21.98 -17.87
N GLY A 161 -2.24 23.09 -18.11
CA GLY A 161 -2.07 23.92 -19.30
C GLY A 161 -2.40 23.25 -20.64
N PRO A 162 -2.11 23.94 -21.77
CA PRO A 162 -2.42 23.41 -23.11
C PRO A 162 -1.63 22.15 -23.46
N GLU A 163 -0.37 22.02 -23.01
CA GLU A 163 0.51 20.90 -23.31
C GLU A 163 0.05 19.59 -22.64
N GLY A 164 -0.77 19.68 -21.57
CA GLY A 164 -1.35 18.53 -20.89
C GLY A 164 -2.58 17.93 -21.58
N ALA A 165 -3.01 18.42 -22.74
CA ALA A 165 -4.26 18.01 -23.37
C ALA A 165 -4.34 16.49 -23.64
N ASP A 166 -3.26 15.90 -24.17
CA ASP A 166 -3.22 14.46 -24.49
C ASP A 166 -3.25 13.59 -23.21
N ASN A 167 -2.57 14.04 -22.15
CA ASN A 167 -2.56 13.33 -20.86
C ASN A 167 -3.93 13.45 -20.16
N ARG A 168 -4.62 14.59 -20.27
CA ARG A 168 -6.01 14.71 -19.79
C ARG A 168 -6.98 13.81 -20.57
N ALA A 169 -6.79 13.66 -21.88
CA ALA A 169 -7.58 12.70 -22.66
C ALA A 169 -7.31 11.26 -22.20
N ALA A 170 -6.04 10.89 -22.00
CA ALA A 170 -5.68 9.58 -21.47
C ALA A 170 -6.23 9.32 -20.05
N LEU A 171 -6.28 10.36 -19.20
CA LEU A 171 -6.93 10.27 -17.89
C LEU A 171 -8.43 10.02 -18.02
N ALA A 172 -9.12 10.70 -18.95
CA ALA A 172 -10.54 10.46 -19.19
C ALA A 172 -10.79 9.03 -19.68
N ASP A 173 -9.94 8.51 -20.58
CA ASP A 173 -10.00 7.12 -21.06
C ASP A 173 -9.76 6.13 -19.88
N ALA A 174 -8.85 6.44 -18.97
CA ALA A 174 -8.58 5.61 -17.79
C ALA A 174 -9.77 5.60 -16.82
N ILE A 175 -10.42 6.73 -16.62
CA ILE A 175 -11.65 6.84 -15.82
C ILE A 175 -12.78 6.01 -16.45
N GLU A 176 -12.96 6.07 -17.77
CA GLU A 176 -13.92 5.25 -18.49
C GLU A 176 -13.58 3.75 -18.40
N ALA A 177 -12.29 3.40 -18.39
CA ALA A 177 -11.81 2.03 -18.17
C ALA A 177 -12.00 1.51 -16.73
N GLY A 178 -12.45 2.36 -15.80
CA GLY A 178 -12.89 1.96 -14.47
C GLY A 178 -11.78 1.97 -13.42
N VAL A 179 -10.89 2.96 -13.41
CA VAL A 179 -10.02 3.21 -12.25
C VAL A 179 -10.86 3.65 -11.05
N ASP A 180 -10.34 3.37 -9.85
CA ASP A 180 -11.05 3.67 -8.60
C ASP A 180 -10.70 5.08 -8.07
N LEU A 181 -9.51 5.63 -8.43
CA LEU A 181 -9.03 6.95 -8.03
C LEU A 181 -8.27 7.64 -9.15
N VAL A 182 -8.19 8.96 -9.07
CA VAL A 182 -7.30 9.79 -9.87
C VAL A 182 -5.99 9.99 -9.13
N GLY A 183 -4.86 9.98 -9.85
CA GLY A 183 -3.53 10.15 -9.31
C GLY A 183 -2.57 10.86 -10.24
N GLY A 184 -1.32 10.96 -9.82
CA GLY A 184 -0.22 11.56 -10.55
C GLY A 184 0.83 12.14 -9.60
N ALA A 185 1.83 12.82 -10.15
CA ALA A 185 2.96 13.37 -9.40
C ALA A 185 3.15 14.85 -9.74
N PRO A 186 2.49 15.77 -9.01
CA PRO A 186 2.49 17.21 -9.31
C PRO A 186 3.88 17.84 -9.29
N ASN A 187 4.78 17.39 -8.43
CA ASN A 187 6.15 17.91 -8.33
C ASN A 187 7.00 17.76 -9.63
N PHE A 188 6.56 16.91 -10.56
CA PHE A 188 7.19 16.79 -11.89
C PHE A 188 6.53 17.68 -12.96
N ASP A 189 5.42 18.34 -12.65
CA ASP A 189 4.80 19.30 -13.56
C ASP A 189 5.47 20.68 -13.45
N THR A 190 5.47 21.44 -14.51
CA THR A 190 5.93 22.84 -14.50
C THR A 190 4.97 23.76 -13.74
N ASP A 191 3.72 23.31 -13.51
CA ASP A 191 2.70 23.98 -12.72
C ASP A 191 2.06 22.96 -11.74
N PRO A 192 2.71 22.64 -10.60
CA PRO A 192 2.19 21.71 -9.63
C PRO A 192 0.77 22.06 -9.11
N ALA A 193 0.51 23.35 -8.88
CA ALA A 193 -0.81 23.80 -8.42
C ALA A 193 -1.89 23.59 -9.48
N GLY A 194 -1.56 23.83 -10.74
CA GLY A 194 -2.44 23.55 -11.89
C GLY A 194 -2.65 22.06 -12.10
N PHE A 195 -1.62 21.23 -11.85
CA PHE A 195 -1.75 19.77 -11.87
C PHE A 195 -2.78 19.31 -10.81
N ILE A 196 -2.59 19.70 -9.55
CA ILE A 196 -3.49 19.37 -8.44
C ILE A 196 -4.92 19.81 -8.76
N LYS A 197 -5.07 21.05 -9.27
CA LYS A 197 -6.38 21.58 -9.69
C LYS A 197 -7.03 20.68 -10.73
N THR A 198 -6.32 20.31 -11.77
CA THR A 198 -6.84 19.52 -12.89
C THR A 198 -7.20 18.11 -12.44
N ALA A 199 -6.38 17.48 -11.59
CA ALA A 199 -6.65 16.17 -11.02
C ALA A 199 -7.89 16.17 -10.12
N LEU A 200 -8.06 17.19 -9.25
CA LEU A 200 -9.23 17.37 -8.42
C LEU A 200 -10.50 17.65 -9.25
N ASP A 201 -10.39 18.43 -10.34
CA ASP A 201 -11.51 18.67 -11.26
C ASP A 201 -11.98 17.33 -11.88
N ALA A 202 -11.05 16.54 -12.43
CA ALA A 202 -11.36 15.25 -13.04
C ALA A 202 -11.94 14.24 -12.03
N ALA A 203 -11.41 14.20 -10.82
CA ALA A 203 -11.92 13.35 -9.74
C ALA A 203 -13.34 13.77 -9.32
N THR A 204 -13.59 15.08 -9.18
CA THR A 204 -14.92 15.62 -8.85
C THR A 204 -15.95 15.26 -9.91
N ASP A 205 -15.61 15.48 -11.19
CA ASP A 205 -16.52 15.19 -12.32
C ASP A 205 -16.87 13.71 -12.42
N ALA A 206 -15.91 12.83 -12.03
CA ALA A 206 -16.10 11.38 -12.04
C ALA A 206 -16.68 10.81 -10.74
N GLY A 207 -16.76 11.60 -9.66
CA GLY A 207 -17.17 11.11 -8.34
C GLY A 207 -16.13 10.18 -7.69
N LEU A 208 -14.83 10.38 -7.97
CA LEU A 208 -13.73 9.55 -7.49
C LEU A 208 -12.91 10.27 -6.42
N GLY A 209 -12.16 9.49 -5.64
CA GLY A 209 -11.11 10.00 -4.76
C GLY A 209 -9.82 10.32 -5.52
N ILE A 210 -8.83 10.82 -4.77
CA ILE A 210 -7.52 11.16 -5.32
C ILE A 210 -6.41 10.57 -4.46
N ASP A 211 -5.33 10.08 -5.10
CA ASP A 211 -4.10 9.61 -4.44
C ASP A 211 -2.88 10.07 -5.24
N LEU A 212 -2.15 11.03 -4.71
CA LEU A 212 -1.02 11.68 -5.41
C LEU A 212 0.33 11.28 -4.80
N HIS A 213 1.33 11.11 -5.68
CA HIS A 213 2.74 11.13 -5.29
C HIS A 213 3.12 12.59 -5.03
N VAL A 214 3.34 12.96 -3.78
CA VAL A 214 3.56 14.35 -3.40
C VAL A 214 4.91 14.49 -2.72
N ASP A 215 5.67 15.48 -3.14
CA ASP A 215 6.92 15.86 -2.49
C ASP A 215 7.92 14.70 -2.34
N GLU A 216 8.04 13.86 -3.38
CA GLU A 216 9.00 12.74 -3.43
C GLU A 216 10.42 13.23 -3.70
N THR A 217 10.91 14.12 -2.87
CA THR A 217 12.22 14.76 -2.99
C THR A 217 12.76 15.17 -1.63
N LEU A 218 14.09 15.27 -1.51
CA LEU A 218 14.76 15.83 -0.33
C LEU A 218 14.80 17.36 -0.36
N ASP A 219 14.38 18.01 -1.45
CA ASP A 219 14.35 19.46 -1.56
C ASP A 219 13.29 20.07 -0.63
N PRO A 220 13.68 20.80 0.44
CA PRO A 220 12.70 21.38 1.35
C PRO A 220 11.86 22.50 0.75
N SER A 221 12.17 22.97 -0.46
CA SER A 221 11.34 23.97 -1.15
C SER A 221 10.08 23.36 -1.78
N SER A 222 10.02 22.04 -1.99
CA SER A 222 8.84 21.31 -2.44
C SER A 222 7.93 21.03 -1.25
N LEU A 223 6.75 21.64 -1.23
CA LEU A 223 5.69 21.41 -0.24
C LEU A 223 4.31 21.47 -0.92
N ASP A 224 4.16 20.70 -1.99
CA ASP A 224 2.93 20.62 -2.78
C ASP A 224 1.77 20.01 -1.97
N VAL A 225 2.09 19.26 -0.90
CA VAL A 225 1.10 18.77 0.05
C VAL A 225 0.29 19.90 0.72
N ARG A 226 0.90 21.09 0.96
CA ARG A 226 0.17 22.26 1.47
C ARG A 226 -0.83 22.79 0.44
N GLU A 227 -0.41 22.85 -0.81
CA GLU A 227 -1.28 23.29 -1.91
C GLU A 227 -2.43 22.28 -2.12
N LEU A 228 -2.15 20.98 -2.02
CA LEU A 228 -3.18 19.93 -2.04
C LEU A 228 -4.18 20.15 -0.90
N ALA A 229 -3.72 20.31 0.34
CA ALA A 229 -4.57 20.54 1.51
C ALA A 229 -5.46 21.79 1.33
N ARG A 230 -4.84 22.90 0.89
CA ARG A 230 -5.56 24.14 0.62
C ARG A 230 -6.65 23.95 -0.45
N GLN A 231 -6.34 23.31 -1.58
CA GLN A 231 -7.33 23.11 -2.65
C GLN A 231 -8.44 22.16 -2.26
N VAL A 232 -8.15 21.12 -1.48
CA VAL A 232 -9.16 20.19 -0.93
C VAL A 232 -10.15 20.94 -0.03
N GLN A 233 -9.63 21.79 0.88
CA GLN A 233 -10.46 22.60 1.78
C GLN A 233 -11.27 23.68 1.04
N ASP A 234 -10.62 24.47 0.17
CA ASP A 234 -11.27 25.55 -0.57
C ASP A 234 -12.44 25.08 -1.43
N ARG A 235 -12.38 23.83 -1.92
CA ARG A 235 -13.44 23.22 -2.74
C ARG A 235 -14.48 22.47 -1.93
N GLY A 236 -14.21 22.14 -0.67
CA GLY A 236 -15.01 21.20 0.09
C GLY A 236 -15.05 19.83 -0.61
N PHE A 237 -13.88 19.31 -1.04
CA PHE A 237 -13.81 18.03 -1.72
C PHE A 237 -14.18 16.89 -0.77
N GLU A 238 -15.26 16.15 -1.07
CA GLU A 238 -15.87 15.19 -0.14
C GLU A 238 -15.40 13.76 -0.32
N HIS A 239 -14.60 13.46 -1.39
CA HIS A 239 -14.09 12.13 -1.64
C HIS A 239 -12.76 11.90 -0.91
N GLN A 240 -12.30 10.64 -0.89
CA GLN A 240 -11.06 10.24 -0.25
C GLN A 240 -9.85 10.96 -0.88
N VAL A 241 -8.93 11.44 -0.03
CA VAL A 241 -7.67 12.05 -0.45
C VAL A 241 -6.50 11.37 0.25
N ALA A 242 -5.50 10.98 -0.53
CA ALA A 242 -4.23 10.49 -0.03
C ALA A 242 -3.06 11.22 -0.67
N ALA A 243 -1.99 11.40 0.10
CA ALA A 243 -0.70 11.93 -0.30
C ALA A 243 0.38 10.91 0.03
N SER A 244 0.99 10.35 -1.00
CA SER A 244 2.05 9.35 -0.85
C SER A 244 3.42 10.03 -0.84
N HIS A 245 4.43 9.42 -0.21
CA HIS A 245 5.79 9.90 0.01
C HIS A 245 5.90 11.06 1.01
N CYS A 246 5.58 12.29 0.63
CA CYS A 246 5.75 13.52 1.43
C CYS A 246 7.16 13.62 2.06
N VAL A 247 8.21 13.23 1.32
CA VAL A 247 9.59 13.12 1.83
C VAL A 247 10.12 14.48 2.28
N SER A 248 9.88 15.54 1.51
CA SER A 248 10.38 16.88 1.79
C SER A 248 9.86 17.45 3.11
N LEU A 249 8.68 16.99 3.59
CA LEU A 249 8.17 17.35 4.91
C LEU A 249 9.11 16.86 6.02
N GLY A 250 9.78 15.71 5.82
CA GLY A 250 10.80 15.20 6.72
C GLY A 250 12.08 16.07 6.78
N MET A 251 12.28 16.92 5.78
CA MET A 251 13.43 17.84 5.69
C MET A 251 13.15 19.23 6.29
N GLN A 252 11.92 19.50 6.75
CA GLN A 252 11.51 20.76 7.33
C GLN A 252 11.93 20.92 8.79
N THR A 253 11.89 22.17 9.30
CA THR A 253 12.02 22.39 10.74
C THR A 253 10.83 21.81 11.50
N PRO A 254 10.98 21.47 12.81
CA PRO A 254 9.88 20.94 13.61
C PRO A 254 8.62 21.84 13.61
N GLU A 255 8.80 23.16 13.55
CA GLU A 255 7.71 24.13 13.53
C GLU A 255 6.91 24.03 12.24
N VAL A 256 7.60 23.95 11.08
CA VAL A 256 6.96 23.77 9.77
C VAL A 256 6.30 22.40 9.67
N GLN A 257 6.95 21.34 10.14
CA GLN A 257 6.35 20.00 10.19
C GLN A 257 5.03 20.00 10.94
N ALA A 258 5.00 20.63 12.14
CA ALA A 258 3.78 20.69 12.95
C ALA A 258 2.68 21.59 12.33
N GLU A 259 3.05 22.65 11.62
CA GLU A 259 2.11 23.51 10.91
C GLU A 259 1.46 22.77 9.73
N VAL A 260 2.29 22.17 8.85
CA VAL A 260 1.82 21.44 7.67
C VAL A 260 1.01 20.19 8.07
N ALA A 261 1.43 19.48 9.11
CA ALA A 261 0.68 18.33 9.63
C ALA A 261 -0.75 18.70 10.07
N ARG A 262 -0.94 19.89 10.68
CA ARG A 262 -2.28 20.38 11.05
C ARG A 262 -3.12 20.72 9.80
N GLU A 263 -2.52 21.35 8.78
CA GLU A 263 -3.19 21.64 7.51
C GLU A 263 -3.69 20.36 6.82
N ILE A 264 -2.84 19.30 6.81
CA ILE A 264 -3.16 17.98 6.28
C ILE A 264 -4.29 17.33 7.08
N ALA A 265 -4.25 17.40 8.43
CA ALA A 265 -5.30 16.87 9.29
C ALA A 265 -6.65 17.58 9.07
N GLU A 266 -6.64 18.92 8.98
CA GLU A 266 -7.84 19.73 8.72
C GLU A 266 -8.46 19.44 7.34
N ALA A 267 -7.63 19.07 6.36
CA ALA A 267 -8.06 18.64 5.03
C ALA A 267 -8.46 17.15 4.97
N SER A 268 -8.35 16.40 6.07
CA SER A 268 -8.63 14.96 6.13
C SER A 268 -7.85 14.13 5.09
N ILE A 269 -6.61 14.50 4.82
CA ILE A 269 -5.72 13.80 3.88
C ILE A 269 -4.99 12.68 4.63
N ALA A 270 -5.05 11.45 4.09
CA ALA A 270 -4.18 10.35 4.55
C ALA A 270 -2.77 10.50 3.97
N VAL A 271 -1.74 10.12 4.73
CA VAL A 271 -0.34 10.17 4.26
C VAL A 271 0.28 8.79 4.27
N PHE A 272 0.91 8.40 3.15
CA PHE A 272 1.54 7.09 3.00
C PHE A 272 3.05 7.20 2.82
N PRO A 273 3.87 7.07 3.91
CA PRO A 273 5.31 6.87 3.79
C PRO A 273 5.63 5.53 3.13
N LEU A 274 6.65 5.52 2.27
CA LEU A 274 7.05 4.40 1.43
C LEU A 274 8.53 4.07 1.65
N PRO A 275 8.88 3.44 2.79
CA PRO A 275 10.26 3.37 3.26
C PRO A 275 11.19 2.60 2.33
N GLN A 276 10.75 1.52 1.67
CA GLN A 276 11.61 0.72 0.80
C GLN A 276 12.12 1.54 -0.38
N THR A 277 11.20 2.10 -1.16
CA THR A 277 11.51 2.87 -2.36
C THR A 277 12.26 4.15 -2.02
N ASN A 278 11.82 4.89 -1.01
CA ASN A 278 12.49 6.13 -0.64
C ASN A 278 13.91 5.91 -0.09
N LEU A 279 14.16 4.84 0.70
CA LEU A 279 15.52 4.49 1.14
C LEU A 279 16.41 4.05 -0.03
N PHE A 280 15.85 3.47 -1.08
CA PHE A 280 16.60 3.09 -2.26
C PHE A 280 16.94 4.29 -3.15
N LEU A 281 15.98 5.22 -3.37
CA LEU A 281 16.11 6.30 -4.35
C LEU A 281 16.77 7.56 -3.78
N GLN A 282 16.48 7.92 -2.52
CA GLN A 282 16.81 9.25 -2.00
C GLN A 282 18.25 9.36 -1.47
N GLY A 283 18.87 10.53 -1.67
CA GLY A 283 20.14 10.92 -1.04
C GLY A 283 21.39 10.24 -1.61
N ARG A 284 21.33 9.66 -2.78
CA ARG A 284 22.48 8.98 -3.44
C ARG A 284 23.64 9.90 -3.75
N GLU A 285 23.37 11.17 -4.01
CA GLU A 285 24.36 12.22 -4.27
C GLU A 285 25.11 12.65 -3.00
N LEU A 286 24.61 12.31 -1.82
CA LEU A 286 25.20 12.71 -0.55
C LEU A 286 26.26 11.71 -0.10
N SER A 287 27.38 12.19 0.44
CA SER A 287 28.48 11.36 0.95
C SER A 287 28.50 11.22 2.47
N SER A 288 27.68 12.00 3.18
CA SER A 288 27.63 12.01 4.66
C SER A 288 26.28 12.51 5.15
N ALA A 289 25.90 12.13 6.37
CA ALA A 289 24.65 12.50 7.03
C ALA A 289 23.41 12.24 6.15
N LEU A 290 23.38 11.07 5.52
CA LEU A 290 22.30 10.66 4.59
C LEU A 290 20.94 10.77 5.28
N PRO A 291 19.99 11.55 4.73
CA PRO A 291 18.63 11.54 5.21
C PRO A 291 17.97 10.18 4.93
N ARG A 292 16.97 9.82 5.72
CA ARG A 292 16.28 8.54 5.59
C ARG A 292 15.23 8.52 4.48
N GLY A 293 14.98 9.65 3.82
CA GLY A 293 13.98 9.77 2.76
C GLY A 293 12.54 9.51 3.24
N LEU A 294 12.26 9.67 4.53
CA LEU A 294 10.93 9.49 5.10
C LEU A 294 10.30 10.81 5.45
N THR A 295 8.97 10.90 5.33
CA THR A 295 8.18 12.02 5.82
C THR A 295 8.27 12.20 7.35
N ALA A 296 7.71 13.29 7.86
CA ALA A 296 7.66 13.61 9.29
C ALA A 296 6.58 12.80 10.02
N ILE A 297 6.68 11.45 10.03
CA ILE A 297 5.67 10.51 10.53
C ILE A 297 5.12 10.95 11.90
N ARG A 298 6.01 11.28 12.85
CA ARG A 298 5.59 11.63 14.21
C ARG A 298 4.78 12.92 14.24
N ALA A 299 5.19 13.95 13.51
CA ALA A 299 4.45 15.23 13.48
C ALA A 299 3.05 15.03 12.86
N LEU A 300 2.93 14.19 11.85
CA LEU A 300 1.65 13.82 11.24
C LEU A 300 0.75 13.08 12.24
N GLN A 301 1.28 12.07 12.93
CA GLN A 301 0.54 11.32 13.95
C GLN A 301 0.12 12.21 15.15
N ASP A 302 1.01 13.08 15.62
CA ASP A 302 0.72 14.03 16.72
C ASP A 302 -0.38 15.03 16.34
N ALA A 303 -0.55 15.34 15.04
CA ALA A 303 -1.62 16.17 14.51
C ALA A 303 -2.92 15.39 14.23
N GLY A 304 -2.94 14.07 14.38
CA GLY A 304 -4.11 13.21 14.14
C GLY A 304 -4.31 12.83 12.66
N VAL A 305 -3.29 12.99 11.82
CA VAL A 305 -3.33 12.52 10.42
C VAL A 305 -3.35 11.00 10.41
N LEU A 306 -4.17 10.40 9.52
CA LEU A 306 -4.09 8.99 9.23
C LEU A 306 -2.79 8.70 8.47
N VAL A 307 -1.86 7.99 9.12
CA VAL A 307 -0.58 7.59 8.51
C VAL A 307 -0.55 6.08 8.36
N ALA A 308 -0.56 5.62 7.12
CA ALA A 308 -0.36 4.21 6.76
C ALA A 308 0.91 4.07 5.92
N ALA A 309 1.40 2.86 5.71
CA ALA A 309 2.63 2.68 4.95
C ALA A 309 2.55 1.52 3.96
N GLY A 310 3.19 1.71 2.81
CA GLY A 310 3.29 0.73 1.73
C GLY A 310 4.73 0.42 1.32
N ALA A 311 4.89 -0.61 0.51
CA ALA A 311 6.17 -1.02 -0.06
C ALA A 311 6.51 -0.24 -1.34
N ASP A 312 5.48 0.27 -2.03
CA ASP A 312 5.58 0.97 -3.30
C ASP A 312 5.99 0.01 -4.44
N ASN A 313 7.24 0.00 -4.82
CA ASN A 313 7.76 -0.76 -5.94
C ASN A 313 8.25 -2.16 -5.52
N VAL A 314 8.10 -3.11 -6.43
CA VAL A 314 8.47 -4.51 -6.21
C VAL A 314 9.33 -5.04 -7.34
N GLN A 315 10.63 -5.21 -7.08
CA GLN A 315 11.61 -5.77 -8.02
C GLN A 315 11.50 -5.13 -9.40
N ASP A 316 11.51 -3.82 -9.42
CA ASP A 316 11.50 -2.99 -10.61
C ASP A 316 12.62 -1.93 -10.58
N ILE A 317 12.53 -0.94 -11.46
CA ILE A 317 13.54 0.11 -11.60
C ILE A 317 13.67 1.05 -10.41
N TYR A 318 12.63 1.13 -9.56
CA TYR A 318 12.59 2.04 -8.40
C TYR A 318 12.83 1.32 -7.07
N ASN A 319 12.67 -0.02 -7.03
CA ASN A 319 13.04 -0.86 -5.90
C ASN A 319 13.40 -2.27 -6.37
N GLN A 320 14.68 -2.54 -6.58
CA GLN A 320 15.17 -3.78 -7.18
C GLN A 320 15.01 -5.03 -6.28
N VAL A 321 14.78 -4.86 -4.98
CA VAL A 321 14.78 -5.95 -3.99
C VAL A 321 13.51 -6.03 -3.15
N GLY A 322 12.46 -5.31 -3.50
CA GLY A 322 11.17 -5.34 -2.79
C GLY A 322 10.58 -6.75 -2.74
N ARG A 323 10.05 -7.16 -1.59
CA ARG A 323 9.55 -8.52 -1.34
C ARG A 323 8.04 -8.67 -1.45
N SER A 324 7.28 -7.60 -1.57
CA SER A 324 5.82 -7.60 -1.42
C SER A 324 5.37 -8.18 -0.06
N ASP A 325 6.14 -7.96 0.99
CA ASP A 325 5.80 -8.38 2.35
C ASP A 325 5.68 -7.14 3.25
N PRO A 326 4.46 -6.72 3.65
CA PRO A 326 4.29 -5.55 4.51
C PRO A 326 4.97 -5.65 5.87
N LEU A 327 5.38 -6.84 6.31
CA LEU A 327 6.22 -6.98 7.51
C LEU A 327 7.64 -6.43 7.29
N GLU A 328 8.14 -6.39 6.05
CA GLU A 328 9.37 -5.66 5.69
C GLU A 328 9.16 -4.16 5.85
N THR A 329 8.04 -3.62 5.35
CA THR A 329 7.65 -2.21 5.54
C THR A 329 7.59 -1.87 7.03
N ALA A 330 6.91 -2.70 7.83
CA ALA A 330 6.82 -2.52 9.28
C ALA A 330 8.21 -2.55 9.96
N ALA A 331 9.11 -3.45 9.56
CA ALA A 331 10.47 -3.51 10.09
C ALA A 331 11.25 -2.22 9.78
N LEU A 332 11.12 -1.67 8.57
CA LEU A 332 11.74 -0.40 8.20
C LEU A 332 11.13 0.80 8.96
N LEU A 333 9.81 0.79 9.20
CA LEU A 333 9.18 1.80 10.06
C LEU A 333 9.72 1.77 11.48
N VAL A 334 9.98 0.60 12.05
CA VAL A 334 10.63 0.48 13.36
C VAL A 334 12.05 1.04 13.32
N MET A 335 12.87 0.64 12.33
CA MET A 335 14.29 0.98 12.27
C MET A 335 14.54 2.39 11.75
N ALA A 336 13.87 2.81 10.69
CA ALA A 336 14.09 4.08 10.02
C ALA A 336 13.05 5.15 10.41
N GLY A 337 11.80 4.76 10.68
CA GLY A 337 10.72 5.65 11.09
C GLY A 337 10.59 5.81 12.60
N HIS A 338 11.38 5.06 13.41
CA HIS A 338 11.37 5.04 14.87
C HIS A 338 9.99 4.78 15.49
N GLN A 339 9.18 3.96 14.81
CA GLN A 339 7.89 3.52 15.30
C GLN A 339 8.04 2.35 16.29
N LEU A 340 7.08 2.17 17.20
CA LEU A 340 6.97 0.94 17.97
C LEU A 340 6.43 -0.20 17.10
N ALA A 341 6.70 -1.45 17.46
CA ALA A 341 6.33 -2.59 16.63
C ALA A 341 4.80 -2.71 16.43
N ASP A 342 4.01 -2.44 17.46
CA ASP A 342 2.55 -2.51 17.38
C ASP A 342 1.99 -1.39 16.48
N ASP A 343 2.54 -0.16 16.60
CA ASP A 343 2.18 0.96 15.72
C ASP A 343 2.58 0.68 14.27
N ALA A 344 3.80 0.17 14.05
CA ALA A 344 4.28 -0.20 12.71
C ALA A 344 3.41 -1.31 12.06
N TYR A 345 2.94 -2.28 12.86
CA TYR A 345 1.98 -3.27 12.38
C TYR A 345 0.63 -2.62 12.02
N GLY A 346 0.15 -1.70 12.85
CA GLY A 346 -1.06 -0.91 12.58
C GLY A 346 -0.99 -0.19 11.24
N MET A 347 0.15 0.46 10.95
CA MET A 347 0.37 1.23 9.72
C MET A 347 0.34 0.38 8.43
N VAL A 348 0.65 -0.92 8.51
CA VAL A 348 0.61 -1.85 7.36
C VAL A 348 -0.61 -2.79 7.39
N SER A 349 -1.55 -2.56 8.29
CA SER A 349 -2.77 -3.35 8.43
C SER A 349 -4.01 -2.45 8.56
N ASN A 350 -4.48 -2.18 9.76
CA ASN A 350 -5.71 -1.42 9.97
C ASN A 350 -5.65 0.03 9.50
N ASP A 351 -4.53 0.72 9.67
CA ASP A 351 -4.40 2.10 9.20
C ASP A 351 -4.33 2.15 7.66
N ALA A 352 -3.68 1.14 7.04
CA ALA A 352 -3.69 0.98 5.59
C ALA A 352 -5.10 0.68 5.07
N ARG A 353 -5.88 -0.17 5.75
CA ARG A 353 -7.30 -0.43 5.38
C ARG A 353 -8.16 0.82 5.49
N ASP A 354 -7.98 1.63 6.55
CA ASP A 354 -8.66 2.92 6.67
C ASP A 354 -8.27 3.86 5.52
N GLY A 355 -6.99 3.90 5.18
CA GLY A 355 -6.46 4.66 4.04
C GLY A 355 -6.99 4.17 2.67
N LEU A 356 -7.42 2.93 2.58
CA LEU A 356 -8.11 2.35 1.42
C LEU A 356 -9.64 2.54 1.48
N GLY A 357 -10.19 3.05 2.58
CA GLY A 357 -11.63 3.21 2.77
C GLY A 357 -12.37 1.90 3.06
N LEU A 358 -11.66 0.86 3.51
CA LEU A 358 -12.22 -0.48 3.75
C LEU A 358 -12.65 -0.72 5.20
N GLY A 359 -12.32 0.18 6.10
CA GLY A 359 -12.58 0.03 7.53
C GLY A 359 -11.69 -0.99 8.22
N ARG A 360 -11.59 -0.85 9.54
CA ARG A 360 -10.72 -1.66 10.40
C ARG A 360 -11.25 -3.07 10.62
N VAL A 361 -10.33 -3.99 10.83
CA VAL A 361 -10.64 -5.36 11.29
C VAL A 361 -10.32 -5.45 12.78
N GLU A 362 -11.33 -5.75 13.56
CA GLU A 362 -11.20 -6.01 14.98
C GLU A 362 -11.59 -7.46 15.29
N LEU A 363 -10.96 -8.08 16.28
CA LEU A 363 -11.28 -9.47 16.68
C LEU A 363 -12.48 -9.48 17.64
N ILE A 364 -13.62 -8.99 17.15
CA ILE A 364 -14.90 -8.90 17.86
C ILE A 364 -16.06 -9.37 16.98
N PRO A 365 -17.18 -9.83 17.57
CA PRO A 365 -18.36 -10.19 16.79
C PRO A 365 -18.87 -9.05 15.90
N GLY A 366 -19.19 -9.38 14.64
CA GLY A 366 -19.67 -8.46 13.62
C GLY A 366 -18.58 -7.84 12.75
N ALA A 367 -17.31 -7.97 13.10
CA ALA A 367 -16.20 -7.50 12.27
C ALA A 367 -15.95 -8.42 11.06
N PRO A 368 -15.42 -7.90 9.94
CA PRO A 368 -14.98 -8.72 8.82
C PRO A 368 -13.93 -9.74 9.25
N ALA A 369 -14.01 -10.95 8.71
CA ALA A 369 -13.01 -11.99 8.97
C ALA A 369 -11.86 -11.93 7.96
N ASP A 370 -11.21 -10.75 7.85
CA ASP A 370 -9.99 -10.53 7.09
C ASP A 370 -8.79 -10.66 8.04
N LEU A 371 -8.22 -11.85 8.11
CA LEU A 371 -7.29 -12.23 9.16
C LEU A 371 -5.97 -12.78 8.61
N LEU A 372 -4.87 -12.41 9.25
CA LEU A 372 -3.59 -13.07 9.13
C LEU A 372 -3.35 -13.95 10.36
N VAL A 373 -3.16 -15.24 10.13
CA VAL A 373 -2.68 -16.17 11.14
C VAL A 373 -1.24 -16.52 10.83
N ILE A 374 -0.32 -16.21 11.76
CA ILE A 374 1.12 -16.29 11.54
C ILE A 374 1.82 -17.04 12.68
N ASN A 375 2.85 -17.82 12.36
CA ASN A 375 3.64 -18.57 13.34
C ASN A 375 4.57 -17.65 14.14
N ALA A 376 3.97 -16.88 15.04
CA ALA A 376 4.63 -15.95 15.96
C ALA A 376 3.83 -15.87 17.26
N VAL A 377 4.36 -15.26 18.31
CA VAL A 377 3.66 -15.08 19.60
C VAL A 377 3.27 -13.62 19.88
N SER A 378 3.77 -12.68 19.06
CA SER A 378 3.46 -11.24 19.18
C SER A 378 3.65 -10.53 17.84
N PRO A 379 3.04 -9.32 17.63
CA PRO A 379 3.30 -8.51 16.44
C PRO A 379 4.79 -8.18 16.27
N ARG A 380 5.50 -7.90 17.36
CA ARG A 380 6.95 -7.65 17.34
C ARG A 380 7.74 -8.84 16.78
N GLU A 381 7.40 -10.08 17.20
CA GLU A 381 8.07 -11.29 16.69
C GLU A 381 7.69 -11.55 15.24
N ALA A 382 6.42 -11.34 14.87
CA ALA A 382 5.97 -11.44 13.49
C ALA A 382 6.78 -10.51 12.56
N ILE A 383 7.03 -9.25 12.99
CA ILE A 383 7.85 -8.29 12.24
C ILE A 383 9.32 -8.72 12.21
N ALA A 384 9.88 -9.14 13.35
CA ALA A 384 11.31 -9.46 13.48
C ALA A 384 11.70 -10.69 12.66
N ASP A 385 10.88 -11.72 12.66
CA ASP A 385 11.19 -13.01 12.05
C ASP A 385 10.55 -13.19 10.67
N ALA A 386 9.50 -12.41 10.38
CA ALA A 386 8.70 -12.45 9.13
C ALA A 386 8.47 -13.90 8.63
N PRO A 387 7.97 -14.82 9.48
CA PRO A 387 7.91 -16.23 9.13
C PRO A 387 6.98 -16.46 7.93
N MET A 388 7.40 -17.37 7.03
CA MET A 388 6.56 -17.75 5.87
C MET A 388 5.39 -18.66 6.25
N SER A 389 5.37 -19.22 7.46
CA SER A 389 4.24 -20.03 7.95
C SER A 389 3.06 -19.12 8.29
N ARG A 390 2.16 -18.96 7.31
CA ARG A 390 0.99 -18.05 7.36
C ARG A 390 -0.27 -18.74 6.85
N ARG A 391 -1.43 -18.28 7.32
CA ARG A 391 -2.76 -18.54 6.78
C ARG A 391 -3.44 -17.20 6.61
N VAL A 392 -3.99 -16.94 5.44
CA VAL A 392 -4.63 -15.68 5.08
C VAL A 392 -6.10 -15.93 4.83
N TYR A 393 -6.92 -15.24 5.58
CA TYR A 393 -8.36 -15.31 5.44
C TYR A 393 -8.89 -13.97 4.90
N HIS A 394 -9.68 -14.04 3.85
CA HIS A 394 -10.41 -12.91 3.32
C HIS A 394 -11.89 -13.20 3.37
N ARG A 395 -12.64 -12.34 4.05
CA ARG A 395 -14.08 -12.55 4.28
C ARG A 395 -14.38 -13.97 4.79
N GLY A 396 -13.53 -14.46 5.68
CA GLY A 396 -13.67 -15.77 6.32
C GLY A 396 -13.21 -16.98 5.50
N GLU A 397 -12.91 -16.81 4.23
CA GLU A 397 -12.36 -17.87 3.39
C GLU A 397 -10.83 -17.91 3.46
N LEU A 398 -10.27 -19.12 3.54
CA LEU A 398 -8.82 -19.31 3.44
C LEU A 398 -8.37 -19.09 2.00
N VAL A 399 -7.75 -17.94 1.74
CA VAL A 399 -7.35 -17.53 0.37
C VAL A 399 -5.88 -17.81 0.06
N ALA A 400 -5.03 -17.90 1.08
CA ALA A 400 -3.64 -18.32 0.90
C ALA A 400 -3.09 -19.04 2.13
N SER A 401 -2.16 -19.95 1.92
CA SER A 401 -1.45 -20.64 3.00
C SER A 401 -0.04 -20.98 2.59
N ALA A 402 0.92 -20.81 3.52
CA ALA A 402 2.29 -21.24 3.37
C ALA A 402 2.78 -21.90 4.65
N ASP A 403 3.67 -22.88 4.51
CA ASP A 403 4.34 -23.55 5.63
C ASP A 403 5.84 -23.58 5.36
N GLN A 404 6.60 -23.14 6.34
CA GLN A 404 8.06 -23.22 6.31
C GLN A 404 8.53 -24.33 7.23
N TRP A 405 9.42 -25.16 6.72
CA TRP A 405 10.08 -26.20 7.51
C TRP A 405 11.58 -25.94 7.55
N THR A 406 12.17 -25.98 8.75
CA THR A 406 13.60 -25.76 8.95
C THR A 406 14.17 -26.93 9.77
N GLN A 407 15.27 -27.53 9.28
CA GLN A 407 16.00 -28.55 10.00
C GLN A 407 17.44 -28.12 10.22
N ILE A 408 17.88 -28.16 11.49
CA ILE A 408 19.27 -27.87 11.86
C ILE A 408 19.95 -29.21 12.16
N HIS A 409 20.97 -29.55 11.35
CA HIS A 409 21.79 -30.71 11.59
C HIS A 409 22.97 -30.33 12.50
N ARG A 410 22.90 -30.71 13.78
CA ARG A 410 24.00 -30.53 14.71
C ARG A 410 24.82 -31.82 14.72
N ALA A 411 26.15 -31.73 14.60
CA ALA A 411 27.03 -32.87 14.89
C ALA A 411 26.86 -33.23 16.39
N VAL A 412 26.60 -34.50 16.67
CA VAL A 412 26.53 -35.06 18.03
C VAL A 412 27.94 -35.28 18.52
#